data_b99f603cd0807e74cba30978896b2695
#
_entry.id   b99f603cd0807e74cba30978896b2695
#
_cell.length_a   1.000
_cell.length_b   1.000
_cell.length_c   1.000
_cell.angle_alpha   90.00
_cell.angle_beta   90.00
_cell.angle_gamma   90.00
#
_symmetry.space_group_name_H-M   'P 1'
#
loop_
_entity.id
_entity.type
_entity.pdbx_description
1 polymer ?
#
loop_
_entity_poly.entity_id
_entity_poly.type
_entity_poly.pdbx_seq_one_letter_code
_entity_poly.pdbx_strand_id
1 'polypeptide(L)'
;GQYPNGTKVLGWGVASGFKNSGIGKGIFIDDGACRLTLDGDGKLHMIVSGTDMGQGFRTAMVQIAAETLRMDMKDIDIVIGDTDITIPTGESVSERQTLCDGRAVYEACRLLQKELEENPPQPGESRYAEYYFRASECFAIGNFKGAEEKGVKYRNFPAYAYATQAAIVEVDTATGKVKLLKVIAAHDVGRAINPRII
;
A
#
# COMPACT_ATOMS: atom_id res chain seq x y z
N GLY A 1 8.63 39.34 3.48
CA GLY A 1 8.42 40.72 3.05
C GLY A 1 7.21 41.30 3.75
N GLN A 2 7.31 42.55 4.16
CA GLN A 2 6.18 43.30 4.72
C GLN A 2 5.32 43.84 3.55
N TYR A 3 4.01 43.77 3.67
CA TYR A 3 3.14 44.47 2.75
C TYR A 3 3.13 45.98 3.06
N PRO A 4 2.92 46.84 2.04
CA PRO A 4 3.01 48.32 2.21
C PRO A 4 2.03 48.92 3.24
N ASN A 5 1.00 48.19 3.65
CA ASN A 5 -0.05 48.66 4.56
C ASN A 5 0.11 48.19 6.02
N GLY A 6 1.27 47.76 6.44
CA GLY A 6 1.69 47.74 7.84
C GLY A 6 1.16 46.64 8.77
N THR A 7 0.06 45.96 8.46
CA THR A 7 -0.54 44.94 9.36
C THR A 7 -0.38 43.53 8.88
N LYS A 8 -0.01 43.31 7.62
CA LYS A 8 0.11 41.97 7.03
C LYS A 8 1.58 41.62 6.80
N VAL A 9 1.94 40.39 7.20
CA VAL A 9 3.27 39.82 6.99
C VAL A 9 3.16 38.49 6.29
N LEU A 10 4.17 38.17 5.46
CA LEU A 10 4.33 36.84 4.88
C LEU A 10 5.18 35.98 5.81
N GLY A 11 4.66 34.77 6.09
CA GLY A 11 5.40 33.74 6.77
C GLY A 11 5.51 32.48 5.87
N TRP A 12 6.54 31.71 6.06
CA TRP A 12 6.68 30.39 5.45
C TRP A 12 7.33 29.42 6.42
N GLY A 13 7.04 28.14 6.22
CA GLY A 13 7.63 27.08 7.01
C GLY A 13 7.72 25.80 6.18
N VAL A 14 8.67 24.95 6.56
CA VAL A 14 8.87 23.62 5.98
C VAL A 14 8.93 22.62 7.12
N ALA A 15 8.25 21.49 6.93
CA ALA A 15 8.31 20.35 7.85
C ALA A 15 8.50 19.06 7.04
N SER A 16 9.38 18.20 7.53
CA SER A 16 9.62 16.87 6.96
C SER A 16 9.34 15.81 8.01
N GLY A 17 8.86 14.67 7.55
CA GLY A 17 8.58 13.53 8.42
C GLY A 17 8.63 12.23 7.65
N PHE A 18 8.55 11.14 8.40
CA PHE A 18 8.38 9.81 7.85
C PHE A 18 7.41 9.01 8.70
N LYS A 19 6.75 8.05 8.07
CA LYS A 19 5.83 7.11 8.71
C LYS A 19 6.22 5.69 8.32
N ASN A 20 6.25 4.80 9.28
CA ASN A 20 6.45 3.38 9.00
C ASN A 20 5.24 2.78 8.28
N SER A 21 5.51 1.85 7.37
CA SER A 21 4.53 0.89 6.85
C SER A 21 4.74 -0.45 7.52
N GLY A 22 3.67 -1.02 8.06
CA GLY A 22 3.72 -2.21 8.87
C GLY A 22 3.80 -1.93 10.37
N ILE A 23 3.47 -2.94 11.17
CA ILE A 23 3.47 -2.86 12.63
C ILE A 23 4.88 -3.12 13.16
N GLY A 24 5.64 -3.97 12.46
CA GLY A 24 7.05 -4.23 12.74
C GLY A 24 7.34 -5.01 14.01
N LYS A 25 8.62 -5.16 14.32
CA LYS A 25 9.19 -5.77 15.55
C LYS A 25 8.82 -7.22 15.81
N GLY A 26 8.15 -7.94 14.89
CA GLY A 26 7.72 -9.32 15.11
C GLY A 26 6.69 -9.52 16.23
N ILE A 27 6.08 -8.43 16.70
CA ILE A 27 5.05 -8.47 17.75
C ILE A 27 3.69 -8.79 17.13
N PHE A 28 3.47 -8.36 15.88
CA PHE A 28 2.24 -8.54 15.13
C PHE A 28 2.52 -9.13 13.76
N ILE A 29 1.49 -9.69 13.14
CA ILE A 29 1.58 -10.31 11.84
C ILE A 29 1.49 -9.22 10.77
N ASP A 30 2.60 -8.97 10.06
CA ASP A 30 2.64 -8.14 8.85
C ASP A 30 2.59 -9.07 7.62
N ASP A 31 1.50 -9.78 7.48
CA ASP A 31 1.27 -10.77 6.43
C ASP A 31 0.20 -10.28 5.45
N GLY A 32 0.14 -10.88 4.28
CA GLY A 32 -0.90 -10.68 3.27
C GLY A 32 -1.24 -11.99 2.59
N ALA A 33 -2.46 -12.15 2.10
CA ALA A 33 -2.86 -13.36 1.41
C ALA A 33 -3.80 -13.06 0.24
N CYS A 34 -3.63 -13.82 -0.83
CA CYS A 34 -4.47 -13.73 -2.02
C CYS A 34 -4.71 -15.12 -2.61
N ARG A 35 -5.98 -15.40 -2.91
CA ARG A 35 -6.43 -16.53 -3.74
C ARG A 35 -6.99 -16.01 -5.04
N LEU A 36 -6.65 -16.68 -6.12
CA LEU A 36 -7.10 -16.38 -7.46
C LEU A 36 -7.74 -17.61 -8.07
N THR A 37 -8.89 -17.42 -8.69
CA THR A 37 -9.50 -18.40 -9.58
C THR A 37 -9.83 -17.71 -10.89
N LEU A 38 -9.16 -18.09 -11.96
CA LEU A 38 -9.51 -17.70 -13.31
C LEU A 38 -10.48 -18.75 -13.83
N ASP A 39 -11.72 -18.36 -14.12
CA ASP A 39 -12.72 -19.29 -14.63
C ASP A 39 -12.57 -19.52 -16.14
N GLY A 40 -13.32 -20.51 -16.64
CA GLY A 40 -13.26 -20.89 -18.06
C GLY A 40 -13.79 -19.85 -19.03
N ASP A 41 -14.48 -18.81 -18.54
CA ASP A 41 -14.98 -17.67 -19.32
C ASP A 41 -13.97 -16.51 -19.31
N GLY A 42 -12.86 -16.66 -18.60
CA GLY A 42 -11.80 -15.66 -18.52
C GLY A 42 -12.02 -14.59 -17.46
N LYS A 43 -12.95 -14.80 -16.52
CA LYS A 43 -13.19 -13.91 -15.40
C LYS A 43 -12.33 -14.30 -14.20
N LEU A 44 -11.68 -13.33 -13.59
CA LEU A 44 -10.85 -13.53 -12.40
C LEU A 44 -11.66 -13.29 -11.12
N HIS A 45 -11.72 -14.30 -10.27
CA HIS A 45 -12.26 -14.21 -8.91
C HIS A 45 -11.08 -14.13 -7.93
N MET A 46 -11.01 -13.03 -7.20
CA MET A 46 -9.93 -12.75 -6.28
C MET A 46 -10.45 -12.63 -4.85
N ILE A 47 -9.85 -13.37 -3.92
CA ILE A 47 -10.12 -13.30 -2.48
C ILE A 47 -8.84 -12.78 -1.84
N VAL A 48 -8.92 -11.61 -1.19
CA VAL A 48 -7.77 -10.95 -0.57
C VAL A 48 -8.05 -10.72 0.90
N SER A 49 -7.06 -11.00 1.74
CA SER A 49 -7.11 -10.59 3.15
C SER A 49 -7.14 -9.06 3.27
N GLY A 50 -7.55 -8.57 4.41
CA GLY A 50 -7.66 -7.14 4.64
C GLY A 50 -9.07 -6.58 4.42
N THR A 51 -9.24 -5.31 4.75
CA THR A 51 -10.53 -4.62 4.71
C THR A 51 -10.43 -3.25 4.08
N ASP A 52 -11.51 -2.81 3.44
CA ASP A 52 -11.67 -1.46 2.92
C ASP A 52 -12.56 -0.64 3.87
N MET A 53 -12.03 0.43 4.41
CA MET A 53 -12.72 1.38 5.29
C MET A 53 -13.03 2.71 4.58
N GLY A 54 -12.94 2.72 3.25
CA GLY A 54 -13.03 3.91 2.40
C GLY A 54 -11.67 4.42 1.89
N GLN A 55 -10.55 3.75 2.23
CA GLN A 55 -9.21 4.13 1.77
C GLN A 55 -8.87 3.63 0.35
N GLY A 56 -9.79 2.90 -0.31
CA GLY A 56 -9.60 2.44 -1.70
C GLY A 56 -8.80 1.16 -1.83
N PHE A 57 -8.72 0.34 -0.77
CA PHE A 57 -8.00 -0.93 -0.77
C PHE A 57 -8.48 -1.88 -1.87
N ARG A 58 -9.81 -2.06 -2.00
CA ARG A 58 -10.42 -2.89 -3.05
C ARG A 58 -9.94 -2.48 -4.44
N THR A 59 -9.99 -1.19 -4.74
CA THR A 59 -9.56 -0.65 -6.05
C THR A 59 -8.07 -0.87 -6.28
N ALA A 60 -7.22 -0.62 -5.27
CA ALA A 60 -5.79 -0.81 -5.39
C ALA A 60 -5.42 -2.28 -5.68
N MET A 61 -6.06 -3.24 -5.01
CA MET A 61 -5.82 -4.67 -5.25
C MET A 61 -6.22 -5.10 -6.67
N VAL A 62 -7.37 -4.64 -7.14
CA VAL A 62 -7.83 -4.88 -8.52
C VAL A 62 -6.87 -4.26 -9.54
N GLN A 63 -6.36 -3.04 -9.29
CA GLN A 63 -5.39 -2.40 -10.17
C GLN A 63 -4.07 -3.18 -10.24
N ILE A 64 -3.56 -3.71 -9.12
CA ILE A 64 -2.35 -4.55 -9.09
C ILE A 64 -2.57 -5.83 -9.92
N ALA A 65 -3.69 -6.50 -9.74
CA ALA A 65 -4.01 -7.71 -10.48
C ALA A 65 -4.18 -7.43 -11.98
N ALA A 66 -4.95 -6.40 -12.34
CA ALA A 66 -5.19 -5.99 -13.72
C ALA A 66 -3.88 -5.67 -14.47
N GLU A 67 -2.99 -4.89 -13.85
CA GLU A 67 -1.68 -4.55 -14.41
C GLU A 67 -0.81 -5.81 -14.58
N THR A 68 -0.77 -6.68 -13.56
CA THR A 68 0.10 -7.87 -13.56
C THR A 68 -0.34 -8.88 -14.60
N LEU A 69 -1.65 -9.16 -14.68
CA LEU A 69 -2.21 -10.15 -15.61
C LEU A 69 -2.52 -9.57 -16.99
N ARG A 70 -2.43 -8.25 -17.16
CA ARG A 70 -2.86 -7.52 -18.37
C ARG A 70 -4.33 -7.75 -18.70
N MET A 71 -5.18 -7.75 -17.68
CA MET A 71 -6.63 -7.91 -17.76
C MET A 71 -7.34 -6.56 -17.59
N ASP A 72 -8.56 -6.46 -18.11
CA ASP A 72 -9.43 -5.31 -17.80
C ASP A 72 -9.95 -5.44 -16.36
N MET A 73 -9.97 -4.35 -15.61
CA MET A 73 -10.47 -4.32 -14.23
C MET A 73 -11.93 -4.79 -14.11
N LYS A 74 -12.75 -4.62 -15.15
CA LYS A 74 -14.15 -5.07 -15.18
C LYS A 74 -14.30 -6.61 -15.16
N ASP A 75 -13.25 -7.32 -15.56
CA ASP A 75 -13.22 -8.78 -15.62
C ASP A 75 -12.63 -9.39 -14.32
N ILE A 76 -12.45 -8.57 -13.28
CA ILE A 76 -11.92 -8.96 -11.97
C ILE A 76 -12.96 -8.71 -10.88
N ASP A 77 -13.47 -9.78 -10.29
CA ASP A 77 -14.26 -9.70 -9.06
C ASP A 77 -13.37 -9.89 -7.85
N ILE A 78 -13.64 -9.12 -6.79
CA ILE A 78 -12.86 -9.20 -5.55
C ILE A 78 -13.75 -9.34 -4.32
N VAL A 79 -13.40 -10.28 -3.45
CA VAL A 79 -13.95 -10.43 -2.10
C VAL A 79 -12.89 -10.06 -1.08
N ILE A 80 -13.25 -9.20 -0.13
CA ILE A 80 -12.43 -8.75 1.00
C ILE A 80 -13.31 -8.68 2.25
N GLY A 81 -12.69 -8.83 3.43
CA GLY A 81 -13.37 -8.64 4.71
C GLY A 81 -14.47 -9.65 5.05
N ASP A 82 -14.51 -10.77 4.36
CA ASP A 82 -15.41 -11.88 4.65
C ASP A 82 -14.67 -12.92 5.49
N THR A 83 -15.01 -13.00 6.77
CA THR A 83 -14.30 -13.86 7.73
C THR A 83 -14.50 -15.36 7.50
N ASP A 84 -15.48 -15.75 6.70
CA ASP A 84 -15.73 -17.16 6.39
C ASP A 84 -14.80 -17.69 5.29
N ILE A 85 -14.32 -16.80 4.41
CA ILE A 85 -13.54 -17.22 3.22
C ILE A 85 -12.18 -16.53 3.07
N THR A 86 -11.98 -15.34 3.67
CA THR A 86 -10.69 -14.64 3.60
C THR A 86 -9.68 -15.23 4.59
N ILE A 87 -8.42 -15.27 4.19
CA ILE A 87 -7.33 -15.77 5.04
C ILE A 87 -6.98 -14.70 6.07
N PRO A 88 -6.93 -15.01 7.38
CA PRO A 88 -6.49 -14.07 8.40
C PRO A 88 -5.01 -13.70 8.24
N THR A 89 -4.69 -12.40 8.15
CA THR A 89 -3.31 -11.89 7.95
C THR A 89 -2.95 -10.72 8.85
N GLY A 90 -3.77 -10.45 9.85
CA GLY A 90 -3.60 -9.34 10.77
C GLY A 90 -4.46 -8.12 10.41
N GLU A 91 -4.27 -7.08 11.19
CA GLU A 91 -5.14 -5.90 11.20
C GLU A 91 -4.86 -4.93 10.04
N SER A 92 -5.89 -4.19 9.62
CA SER A 92 -5.77 -3.09 8.64
C SER A 92 -5.29 -1.81 9.33
N VAL A 93 -4.01 -1.76 9.67
CA VAL A 93 -3.37 -0.63 10.37
C VAL A 93 -2.01 -0.31 9.76
N SER A 94 -1.45 0.83 10.15
CA SER A 94 -0.04 1.19 9.89
C SER A 94 0.36 1.10 8.41
N GLU A 95 -0.52 1.51 7.52
CA GLU A 95 -0.32 1.57 6.06
C GLU A 95 0.23 0.27 5.45
N ARG A 96 -0.02 -0.89 6.09
CA ARG A 96 0.60 -2.17 5.71
C ARG A 96 -0.07 -2.86 4.52
N GLN A 97 -1.36 -2.58 4.26
CA GLN A 97 -2.14 -3.38 3.32
C GLN A 97 -1.59 -3.35 1.89
N THR A 98 -1.25 -2.18 1.35
CA THR A 98 -0.67 -2.11 0.00
C THR A 98 0.66 -2.86 -0.07
N LEU A 99 1.47 -2.83 0.98
CA LEU A 99 2.72 -3.58 1.04
C LEU A 99 2.49 -5.09 1.15
N CYS A 100 1.67 -5.53 2.10
CA CYS A 100 1.51 -6.95 2.44
C CYS A 100 0.51 -7.63 1.48
N ASP A 101 -0.71 -7.13 1.44
CA ASP A 101 -1.75 -7.71 0.60
C ASP A 101 -1.50 -7.43 -0.89
N GLY A 102 -1.00 -6.22 -1.23
CA GLY A 102 -0.61 -5.90 -2.60
C GLY A 102 0.54 -6.78 -3.10
N ARG A 103 1.50 -7.13 -2.25
CA ARG A 103 2.53 -8.11 -2.59
C ARG A 103 1.95 -9.50 -2.78
N ALA A 104 1.03 -9.91 -1.91
CA ALA A 104 0.35 -11.21 -2.04
C ALA A 104 -0.43 -11.31 -3.36
N VAL A 105 -1.17 -10.25 -3.73
CA VAL A 105 -1.87 -10.18 -5.02
C VAL A 105 -0.89 -10.28 -6.20
N TYR A 106 0.19 -9.50 -6.17
CA TYR A 106 1.21 -9.52 -7.22
C TYR A 106 1.81 -10.92 -7.41
N GLU A 107 2.23 -11.57 -6.32
CA GLU A 107 2.86 -12.90 -6.40
C GLU A 107 1.84 -13.98 -6.80
N ALA A 108 0.60 -13.94 -6.30
CA ALA A 108 -0.45 -14.86 -6.73
C ALA A 108 -0.72 -14.72 -8.24
N CYS A 109 -0.75 -13.49 -8.76
CA CYS A 109 -0.88 -13.26 -10.20
C CYS A 109 0.31 -13.82 -10.99
N ARG A 110 1.53 -13.68 -10.48
CA ARG A 110 2.74 -14.27 -11.09
C ARG A 110 2.68 -15.80 -11.13
N LEU A 111 2.19 -16.42 -10.05
CA LEU A 111 1.99 -17.87 -10.00
C LEU A 111 0.93 -18.31 -11.00
N LEU A 112 -0.18 -17.56 -11.10
CA LEU A 112 -1.23 -17.84 -12.07
C LEU A 112 -0.72 -17.72 -13.51
N GLN A 113 0.08 -16.70 -13.83
CA GLN A 113 0.71 -16.56 -15.16
C GLN A 113 1.56 -17.79 -15.48
N LYS A 114 2.40 -18.22 -14.54
CA LYS A 114 3.24 -19.41 -14.72
C LYS A 114 2.40 -20.66 -14.93
N GLU A 115 1.33 -20.84 -14.14
CA GLU A 115 0.40 -21.97 -14.31
C GLU A 115 -0.25 -21.98 -15.68
N LEU A 116 -0.66 -20.81 -16.19
CA LEU A 116 -1.25 -20.68 -17.52
C LEU A 116 -0.26 -20.97 -18.65
N GLU A 117 1.02 -20.65 -18.45
CA GLU A 117 2.09 -20.94 -19.43
C GLU A 117 2.46 -22.44 -19.45
N GLU A 118 2.57 -23.06 -18.26
CA GLU A 118 2.97 -24.48 -18.13
C GLU A 118 1.82 -25.44 -18.40
N ASN A 119 0.59 -25.06 -18.04
CA ASN A 119 -0.62 -25.85 -18.15
C ASN A 119 -1.76 -25.04 -18.79
N PRO A 120 -1.72 -24.78 -20.11
CA PRO A 120 -2.78 -24.03 -20.79
C PRO A 120 -4.16 -24.66 -20.56
N PRO A 121 -5.19 -23.88 -20.13
CA PRO A 121 -6.50 -24.42 -19.83
C PRO A 121 -7.22 -24.89 -21.09
N GLN A 122 -7.97 -25.98 -20.99
CA GLN A 122 -8.95 -26.35 -21.99
C GLN A 122 -10.18 -25.41 -21.90
N PRO A 123 -10.97 -25.27 -22.97
CA PRO A 123 -12.18 -24.46 -22.93
C PRO A 123 -13.11 -24.85 -21.77
N GLY A 124 -13.47 -23.86 -20.94
CA GLY A 124 -14.30 -24.05 -19.75
C GLY A 124 -13.56 -24.51 -18.50
N GLU A 125 -12.25 -24.71 -18.56
CA GLU A 125 -11.43 -25.15 -17.42
C GLU A 125 -10.91 -23.95 -16.61
N SER A 126 -11.02 -24.04 -15.30
CA SER A 126 -10.51 -22.99 -14.38
C SER A 126 -9.06 -23.23 -14.00
N ARG A 127 -8.37 -22.15 -13.62
CA ARG A 127 -7.03 -22.19 -13.04
C ARG A 127 -7.02 -21.48 -11.70
N TYR A 128 -6.16 -21.96 -10.80
CA TYR A 128 -6.07 -21.51 -9.42
C TYR A 128 -4.66 -21.13 -9.06
N ALA A 129 -4.49 -20.08 -8.27
CA ALA A 129 -3.24 -19.72 -7.62
C ALA A 129 -3.50 -19.11 -6.25
N GLU A 130 -2.61 -19.35 -5.31
CA GLU A 130 -2.66 -18.76 -3.98
C GLU A 130 -1.25 -18.33 -3.55
N TYR A 131 -1.17 -17.21 -2.86
CA TYR A 131 0.08 -16.78 -2.26
C TYR A 131 -0.17 -16.18 -0.87
N TYR A 132 0.67 -16.57 0.07
CA TYR A 132 0.73 -16.04 1.43
C TYR A 132 2.05 -15.31 1.61
N PHE A 133 1.99 -14.00 1.76
CA PHE A 133 3.15 -13.14 1.99
C PHE A 133 3.41 -12.99 3.49
N ARG A 134 4.67 -13.18 3.90
CA ARG A 134 5.15 -12.92 5.26
C ARG A 134 6.26 -11.89 5.23
N ALA A 135 6.01 -10.73 5.81
CA ALA A 135 7.01 -9.68 5.87
C ALA A 135 8.27 -10.12 6.63
N SER A 136 8.13 -10.95 7.67
CA SER A 136 9.24 -11.49 8.46
C SER A 136 10.18 -12.41 7.68
N GLU A 137 9.71 -13.04 6.62
CA GLU A 137 10.53 -13.89 5.73
C GLU A 137 11.25 -13.08 4.65
N CYS A 138 10.62 -11.96 4.22
CA CYS A 138 11.14 -11.13 3.14
C CYS A 138 12.04 -10.00 3.61
N PHE A 139 11.86 -9.54 4.84
CA PHE A 139 12.63 -8.46 5.44
C PHE A 139 13.26 -8.96 6.74
N ALA A 140 14.52 -8.63 6.99
CA ALA A 140 15.14 -8.86 8.29
C ALA A 140 14.48 -7.97 9.35
N ILE A 141 13.22 -8.28 9.70
CA ILE A 141 12.44 -7.57 10.70
C ILE A 141 12.69 -8.20 12.05
N GLY A 142 13.33 -7.51 12.86
CA GLY A 142 13.39 -7.46 14.28
C GLY A 142 13.50 -8.70 15.11
N ASN A 143 14.60 -9.41 15.23
CA ASN A 143 14.96 -9.92 16.54
C ASN A 143 16.33 -9.33 16.95
N PHE A 144 16.28 -8.34 17.85
CA PHE A 144 17.40 -7.53 18.29
C PHE A 144 18.61 -8.36 18.78
N LYS A 145 18.38 -9.52 19.38
CA LYS A 145 19.45 -10.35 19.97
C LYS A 145 20.24 -11.22 18.98
N GLY A 146 19.78 -11.39 17.76
CA GLY A 146 20.47 -12.26 16.79
C GLY A 146 21.00 -11.53 15.55
N ALA A 147 20.51 -10.31 15.29
CA ALA A 147 20.87 -9.57 14.09
C ALA A 147 22.23 -8.86 14.23
N GLU A 148 22.53 -8.30 15.40
CA GLU A 148 23.81 -7.65 15.69
C GLU A 148 24.96 -8.65 15.68
N GLU A 149 24.77 -9.84 16.24
CA GLU A 149 25.75 -10.91 16.26
C GLU A 149 26.09 -11.46 14.87
N LYS A 150 25.17 -11.30 13.90
CA LYS A 150 25.35 -11.76 12.51
C LYS A 150 25.73 -10.65 11.55
N GLY A 151 25.93 -9.41 12.02
CA GLY A 151 26.24 -8.25 11.19
C GLY A 151 25.12 -7.87 10.21
N VAL A 152 23.90 -8.34 10.45
CA VAL A 152 22.75 -8.04 9.60
C VAL A 152 22.13 -6.72 10.00
N LYS A 153 22.04 -5.77 9.06
CA LYS A 153 21.25 -4.55 9.25
C LYS A 153 19.78 -4.93 9.28
N TYR A 154 19.19 -4.96 10.47
CA TYR A 154 17.75 -5.18 10.60
C TYR A 154 16.96 -3.87 10.46
N ARG A 155 15.70 -4.01 10.07
CA ARG A 155 14.73 -2.92 10.03
C ARG A 155 13.68 -3.14 11.11
N ASN A 156 13.21 -2.07 11.74
CA ASN A 156 12.08 -2.16 12.65
C ASN A 156 10.75 -2.39 11.90
N PHE A 157 10.66 -1.91 10.68
CA PHE A 157 9.48 -1.95 9.84
C PHE A 157 9.84 -2.35 8.41
N PRO A 158 8.90 -2.97 7.67
CA PRO A 158 9.12 -3.39 6.28
C PRO A 158 9.49 -2.23 5.35
N ALA A 159 8.82 -1.09 5.50
CA ALA A 159 9.03 0.10 4.68
C ALA A 159 8.76 1.40 5.46
N TYR A 160 9.09 2.52 4.83
CA TYR A 160 8.83 3.87 5.32
C TYR A 160 8.31 4.73 4.17
N ALA A 161 7.30 5.56 4.44
CA ALA A 161 6.85 6.63 3.59
C ALA A 161 7.47 7.95 4.09
N TYR A 162 7.97 8.76 3.18
CA TYR A 162 8.59 10.05 3.49
C TYR A 162 7.76 11.17 2.89
N ALA A 163 7.66 12.28 3.64
CA ALA A 163 6.97 13.47 3.17
C ALA A 163 7.67 14.74 3.62
N THR A 164 7.63 15.75 2.77
CA THR A 164 8.04 17.12 3.11
C THR A 164 6.94 18.05 2.63
N GLN A 165 6.52 18.95 3.51
CA GLN A 165 5.52 19.95 3.18
C GLN A 165 6.04 21.34 3.47
N ALA A 166 5.73 22.30 2.58
CA ALA A 166 6.00 23.70 2.77
C ALA A 166 4.69 24.50 2.69
N ALA A 167 4.51 25.47 3.55
CA ALA A 167 3.37 26.37 3.53
C ALA A 167 3.82 27.83 3.47
N ILE A 168 3.08 28.64 2.72
CA ILE A 168 3.22 30.10 2.68
C ILE A 168 1.90 30.68 3.20
N VAL A 169 2.01 31.55 4.19
CA VAL A 169 0.87 32.17 4.85
C VAL A 169 1.00 33.70 4.89
N GLU A 170 -0.13 34.37 4.88
CA GLU A 170 -0.28 35.78 5.21
C GLU A 170 -0.87 35.90 6.61
N VAL A 171 -0.22 36.64 7.49
CA VAL A 171 -0.70 36.88 8.85
C VAL A 171 -1.04 38.35 9.00
N ASP A 172 -2.25 38.67 9.44
CA ASP A 172 -2.63 39.99 9.88
C ASP A 172 -2.24 40.15 11.36
N THR A 173 -1.21 40.94 11.61
CA THR A 173 -0.63 41.13 12.95
C THR A 173 -1.53 41.91 13.91
N ALA A 174 -2.51 42.65 13.39
CA ALA A 174 -3.47 43.38 14.22
C ALA A 174 -4.60 42.47 14.74
N THR A 175 -5.00 41.46 13.96
CA THR A 175 -6.12 40.57 14.29
C THR A 175 -5.69 39.15 14.62
N GLY A 176 -4.46 38.74 14.29
CA GLY A 176 -3.97 37.37 14.40
C GLY A 176 -4.53 36.44 13.32
N LYS A 177 -5.29 36.93 12.36
CA LYS A 177 -5.89 36.13 11.29
C LYS A 177 -4.83 35.61 10.33
N VAL A 178 -4.84 34.29 10.09
CA VAL A 178 -3.93 33.62 9.17
C VAL A 178 -4.69 33.22 7.90
N LYS A 179 -4.12 33.56 6.74
CA LYS A 179 -4.59 33.12 5.43
C LYS A 179 -3.54 32.24 4.79
N LEU A 180 -3.91 31.01 4.46
CA LEU A 180 -3.05 30.10 3.70
C LEU A 180 -3.01 30.55 2.24
N LEU A 181 -1.82 30.85 1.73
CA LEU A 181 -1.60 31.30 0.35
C LEU A 181 -1.19 30.14 -0.57
N LYS A 182 -0.32 29.25 -0.08
CA LYS A 182 0.20 28.13 -0.85
C LYS A 182 0.61 26.99 0.06
N VAL A 183 0.31 25.76 -0.39
CA VAL A 183 0.90 24.53 0.15
C VAL A 183 1.65 23.83 -0.98
N ILE A 184 2.84 23.33 -0.67
CA ILE A 184 3.63 22.47 -1.53
C ILE A 184 3.83 21.19 -0.74
N ALA A 185 3.37 20.04 -1.29
CA ALA A 185 3.54 18.73 -0.69
C ALA A 185 4.39 17.86 -1.61
N ALA A 186 5.43 17.27 -1.06
CA ALA A 186 6.29 16.30 -1.71
C ALA A 186 6.21 14.98 -0.93
N HIS A 187 5.80 13.91 -1.59
CA HIS A 187 5.65 12.59 -1.00
C HIS A 187 6.48 11.57 -1.77
N ASP A 188 7.24 10.74 -1.07
CA ASP A 188 7.82 9.54 -1.63
C ASP A 188 6.87 8.37 -1.38
N VAL A 189 6.16 7.98 -2.43
CA VAL A 189 5.21 6.87 -2.42
C VAL A 189 5.74 5.65 -3.18
N GLY A 190 7.00 5.69 -3.60
CA GLY A 190 7.55 4.69 -4.51
C GLY A 190 6.81 4.68 -5.86
N ARG A 191 6.57 3.49 -6.42
CA ARG A 191 5.75 3.37 -7.63
C ARG A 191 4.27 3.58 -7.29
N ALA A 192 3.69 4.65 -7.77
CA ALA A 192 2.29 4.98 -7.57
C ALA A 192 1.37 3.96 -8.25
N ILE A 193 0.49 3.30 -7.48
CA ILE A 193 -0.51 2.37 -8.02
C ILE A 193 -1.62 3.14 -8.72
N ASN A 194 -2.07 4.24 -8.12
CA ASN A 194 -3.02 5.15 -8.74
C ASN A 194 -2.51 6.59 -8.68
N PRO A 195 -1.78 7.07 -9.71
CA PRO A 195 -1.18 8.39 -9.69
C PRO A 195 -2.20 9.56 -9.72
N ARG A 196 -3.50 9.27 -9.94
CA ARG A 196 -4.53 10.29 -9.94
C ARG A 196 -5.02 10.69 -8.55
N ILE A 197 -4.68 9.93 -7.52
CA ILE A 197 -5.14 10.15 -6.14
C ILE A 197 -3.99 10.43 -5.15
N ILE A 198 -2.76 10.60 -5.66
CA ILE A 198 -1.57 10.96 -4.90
C ILE A 198 -1.33 12.46 -4.90
#